data_e1d5ae09a5e07767c9bb06374bdc8bd0
#
_entry.id   e1d5ae09a5e07767c9bb06374bdc8bd0
#
_cell.length_a   1.000
_cell.length_b   1.000
_cell.length_c   1.000
_cell.angle_alpha   90.00
_cell.angle_beta   90.00
_cell.angle_gamma   90.00
#
_symmetry.space_group_name_H-M   'P 1'
#
loop_
_entity.id
_entity.type
_entity.pdbx_description
1 polymer ?
#
loop_
_entity_poly.entity_id
_entity_poly.type
_entity_poly.pdbx_seq_one_letter_code
_entity_poly.pdbx_strand_id
1 'polypeptide(L)'
;LSAVGVEIDTEAVAKEAASYAWWLRLVPTSLFWAGRSVGPVEASVDQGKLDSFVSENESSFMTKSENARLVVDGDLVKIESEVRGTRLSAEQFKQGVGGVRYVLGGPTTLDVRFAYTDPAIKSDDLVTLRDEANQIIDRQVVLGFEQINEVVDRPTLASWLKFNQAEVDSVADITTELQGEMVAQFIHAKFDQAVVIAAGVSNVYLTDGVEQSRTDGRSGRAVDASRAIDQISEAL
;
A
#
# COMPACT_ATOMS: atom_id res chain seq x y z
N LEU A 1 9.94 -29.02 -17.81
CA LEU A 1 8.94 -28.96 -18.91
C LEU A 1 7.71 -29.82 -18.58
N SER A 2 7.88 -31.03 -18.04
CA SER A 2 6.75 -31.91 -17.66
C SER A 2 5.78 -31.28 -16.64
N ALA A 3 6.29 -30.44 -15.72
CA ALA A 3 5.45 -29.72 -14.74
C ALA A 3 4.52 -28.69 -15.40
N VAL A 4 4.87 -28.19 -16.58
CA VAL A 4 4.09 -27.20 -17.35
C VAL A 4 3.24 -27.92 -18.41
N GLY A 5 3.25 -29.26 -18.44
CA GLY A 5 2.46 -30.06 -19.40
C GLY A 5 3.09 -30.15 -20.78
N VAL A 6 4.35 -29.75 -20.95
CA VAL A 6 5.04 -29.85 -22.26
C VAL A 6 5.62 -31.24 -22.41
N GLU A 7 5.14 -31.98 -23.40
CA GLU A 7 5.59 -33.31 -23.76
C GLU A 7 6.29 -33.24 -25.14
N ILE A 8 7.51 -33.73 -25.19
CA ILE A 8 8.27 -33.80 -26.44
C ILE A 8 8.13 -35.20 -26.98
N ASP A 9 7.71 -35.32 -28.24
CA ASP A 9 7.65 -36.60 -28.93
C ASP A 9 9.09 -37.09 -29.22
N THR A 10 9.62 -37.85 -28.27
CA THR A 10 10.97 -38.41 -28.36
C THR A 10 11.12 -39.42 -29.51
N GLU A 11 10.01 -40.04 -29.95
CA GLU A 11 10.01 -41.02 -31.03
C GLU A 11 10.11 -40.31 -32.39
N ALA A 12 9.35 -39.20 -32.57
CA ALA A 12 9.49 -38.36 -33.75
C ALA A 12 10.90 -37.73 -33.86
N VAL A 13 11.46 -37.26 -32.72
CA VAL A 13 12.82 -36.74 -32.65
C VAL A 13 13.86 -37.81 -33.01
N ALA A 14 13.70 -39.00 -32.47
CA ALA A 14 14.60 -40.12 -32.79
C ALA A 14 14.54 -40.52 -34.28
N LYS A 15 13.35 -40.51 -34.85
CA LYS A 15 13.10 -40.81 -36.26
C LYS A 15 13.69 -39.72 -37.15
N GLU A 16 13.54 -38.44 -36.80
CA GLU A 16 14.18 -37.35 -37.54
C GLU A 16 15.71 -37.38 -37.43
N ALA A 17 16.24 -37.64 -36.24
CA ALA A 17 17.64 -37.81 -36.01
C ALA A 17 18.22 -39.04 -36.78
N ALA A 18 17.41 -40.06 -36.97
CA ALA A 18 17.79 -41.30 -37.69
C ALA A 18 17.54 -41.21 -39.20
N SER A 19 16.85 -40.19 -39.70
CA SER A 19 16.55 -40.01 -41.13
C SER A 19 17.78 -39.52 -41.88
N TYR A 20 18.70 -40.44 -42.13
CA TYR A 20 19.90 -40.16 -42.96
C TYR A 20 19.64 -40.46 -44.41
N ALA A 21 20.10 -39.59 -45.28
CA ALA A 21 20.26 -39.92 -46.68
C ALA A 21 21.19 -41.13 -46.81
N TRP A 22 20.81 -42.16 -47.59
CA TRP A 22 21.50 -43.44 -47.66
C TRP A 22 23.02 -43.31 -48.00
N TRP A 23 23.43 -42.29 -48.75
CA TRP A 23 24.85 -42.03 -49.12
C TRP A 23 25.70 -41.55 -47.94
N LEU A 24 25.10 -41.02 -46.88
CA LEU A 24 25.79 -40.62 -45.67
C LEU A 24 26.26 -41.81 -44.82
N ARG A 25 25.72 -43.01 -45.11
CA ARG A 25 26.21 -44.27 -44.47
C ARG A 25 27.58 -44.67 -44.95
N LEU A 26 28.10 -44.03 -45.99
CA LEU A 26 29.42 -44.27 -46.55
C LEU A 26 30.51 -43.34 -46.02
N VAL A 27 30.19 -42.40 -45.17
CA VAL A 27 31.10 -41.43 -44.58
C VAL A 27 31.48 -41.85 -43.15
N PRO A 28 32.79 -41.78 -42.76
CA PRO A 28 33.21 -42.13 -41.41
C PRO A 28 32.46 -41.32 -40.34
N THR A 29 31.99 -42.01 -39.32
CA THR A 29 31.12 -41.46 -38.25
C THR A 29 31.75 -40.30 -37.48
N SER A 30 33.09 -40.19 -37.45
CA SER A 30 33.80 -39.11 -36.75
C SER A 30 33.61 -37.71 -37.35
N LEU A 31 33.23 -37.62 -38.63
CA LEU A 31 32.96 -36.34 -39.30
C LEU A 31 31.51 -35.87 -39.13
N PHE A 32 30.67 -36.74 -38.59
CA PHE A 32 29.22 -36.50 -38.48
C PHE A 32 28.81 -35.70 -37.23
N TRP A 33 29.61 -35.78 -36.17
CA TRP A 33 29.24 -35.19 -34.87
C TRP A 33 29.63 -33.71 -34.73
N ALA A 34 30.36 -33.16 -35.68
CA ALA A 34 30.74 -31.75 -35.69
C ALA A 34 29.62 -30.91 -36.32
N GLY A 35 28.70 -30.46 -35.51
CA GLY A 35 27.86 -29.31 -35.87
C GLY A 35 26.44 -29.59 -36.36
N ARG A 36 25.79 -30.72 -36.03
CA ARG A 36 24.38 -30.93 -36.30
C ARG A 36 23.50 -30.54 -35.09
N SER A 37 22.76 -29.49 -35.25
CA SER A 37 21.57 -29.23 -34.43
C SER A 37 20.40 -30.02 -35.01
N VAL A 38 19.72 -30.82 -34.18
CA VAL A 38 18.39 -31.33 -34.51
C VAL A 38 17.52 -30.09 -34.67
N GLY A 39 16.71 -30.03 -35.73
CA GLY A 39 15.79 -28.93 -35.97
C GLY A 39 14.81 -28.69 -34.80
N PRO A 40 14.07 -27.60 -34.82
CA PRO A 40 13.10 -27.32 -33.76
C PRO A 40 12.10 -28.48 -33.69
N VAL A 41 11.95 -29.00 -32.47
CA VAL A 41 11.08 -30.14 -32.19
C VAL A 41 9.68 -29.61 -31.91
N GLU A 42 8.68 -30.20 -32.53
CA GLU A 42 7.29 -29.94 -32.15
C GLU A 42 7.01 -30.63 -30.80
N ALA A 43 6.53 -29.84 -29.86
CA ALA A 43 6.09 -30.33 -28.58
C ALA A 43 4.56 -30.28 -28.49
N SER A 44 3.96 -31.32 -27.93
CA SER A 44 2.57 -31.28 -27.54
C SER A 44 2.41 -30.66 -26.16
N VAL A 45 1.36 -29.87 -26.00
CA VAL A 45 1.07 -29.19 -24.72
C VAL A 45 -0.21 -29.78 -24.13
N ASP A 46 -0.09 -30.42 -22.96
CA ASP A 46 -1.24 -30.86 -22.19
C ASP A 46 -1.92 -29.66 -21.52
N GLN A 47 -3.06 -29.25 -22.08
CA GLN A 47 -3.80 -28.08 -21.62
C GLN A 47 -4.25 -28.20 -20.16
N GLY A 48 -4.61 -29.42 -19.71
CA GLY A 48 -5.04 -29.64 -18.34
C GLY A 48 -3.92 -29.42 -17.31
N LYS A 49 -2.72 -29.94 -17.61
CA LYS A 49 -1.54 -29.69 -16.78
C LYS A 49 -1.11 -28.23 -16.78
N LEU A 50 -1.22 -27.57 -17.94
CA LEU A 50 -0.89 -26.15 -18.10
C LEU A 50 -1.87 -25.28 -17.29
N ASP A 51 -3.18 -25.58 -17.33
CA ASP A 51 -4.18 -24.89 -16.53
C ASP A 51 -3.95 -25.05 -15.04
N SER A 52 -3.65 -26.25 -14.59
CA SER A 52 -3.30 -26.52 -13.21
C SER A 52 -2.06 -25.74 -12.77
N PHE A 53 -1.01 -25.75 -13.59
CA PHE A 53 0.22 -25.01 -13.29
C PHE A 53 -0.04 -23.50 -13.17
N VAL A 54 -0.83 -22.92 -14.08
CA VAL A 54 -1.16 -21.50 -14.03
C VAL A 54 -1.95 -21.17 -12.77
N SER A 55 -2.98 -21.97 -12.44
CA SER A 55 -3.82 -21.73 -11.26
C SER A 55 -3.06 -21.89 -9.94
N GLU A 56 -2.17 -22.88 -9.84
CA GLU A 56 -1.36 -23.13 -8.64
C GLU A 56 -0.29 -22.05 -8.41
N ASN A 57 0.18 -21.43 -9.49
CA ASN A 57 1.25 -20.43 -9.42
C ASN A 57 0.76 -18.99 -9.66
N GLU A 58 -0.53 -18.76 -9.87
CA GLU A 58 -1.09 -17.43 -10.15
C GLU A 58 -0.67 -16.41 -9.09
N SER A 59 -0.78 -16.76 -7.82
CA SER A 59 -0.40 -15.90 -6.69
C SER A 59 1.08 -15.51 -6.68
N SER A 60 1.96 -16.37 -7.21
CA SER A 60 3.40 -16.12 -7.29
C SER A 60 3.76 -15.09 -8.39
N PHE A 61 2.88 -14.94 -9.37
CA PHE A 61 3.04 -14.04 -10.51
C PHE A 61 2.12 -12.80 -10.41
N MET A 62 1.35 -12.67 -9.34
CA MET A 62 0.45 -11.56 -9.10
C MET A 62 1.06 -10.54 -8.14
N THR A 63 1.08 -9.29 -8.55
CA THR A 63 1.33 -8.16 -7.65
C THR A 63 0.04 -7.37 -7.54
N LYS A 64 -0.44 -7.16 -6.30
CA LYS A 64 -1.63 -6.33 -6.06
C LYS A 64 -1.33 -4.88 -6.46
N SER A 65 -2.28 -4.21 -7.08
CA SER A 65 -2.20 -2.76 -7.28
C SER A 65 -2.39 -2.05 -5.93
N GLU A 66 -1.67 -0.96 -5.74
CA GLU A 66 -1.80 -0.10 -4.57
C GLU A 66 -2.29 1.27 -5.02
N ASN A 67 -3.30 1.79 -4.33
CA ASN A 67 -3.83 3.11 -4.59
C ASN A 67 -2.84 4.20 -4.19
N ALA A 68 -2.87 5.32 -4.88
CA ALA A 68 -2.23 6.54 -4.42
C ALA A 68 -2.83 6.96 -3.07
N ARG A 69 -2.03 7.57 -2.20
CA ARG A 69 -2.47 8.01 -0.88
C ARG A 69 -1.86 9.34 -0.47
N LEU A 70 -2.58 10.04 0.40
CA LEU A 70 -2.10 11.25 1.05
C LEU A 70 -1.29 10.90 2.29
N VAL A 71 -0.12 11.50 2.44
CA VAL A 71 0.76 11.33 3.60
C VAL A 71 1.22 12.67 4.10
N VAL A 72 1.29 12.81 5.42
CA VAL A 72 1.88 13.99 6.06
C VAL A 72 3.40 13.81 6.13
N ASP A 73 4.13 14.76 5.57
CA ASP A 73 5.60 14.79 5.58
C ASP A 73 6.09 16.14 6.09
N GLY A 74 6.40 16.20 7.37
CA GLY A 74 6.79 17.43 8.07
C GLY A 74 5.65 18.44 8.17
N ASP A 75 5.74 19.53 7.42
CA ASP A 75 4.77 20.62 7.41
C ASP A 75 3.91 20.66 6.13
N LEU A 76 3.89 19.57 5.37
CA LEU A 76 3.17 19.46 4.10
C LEU A 76 2.46 18.11 3.98
N VAL A 77 1.39 18.10 3.20
CA VAL A 77 0.75 16.89 2.70
C VAL A 77 1.26 16.59 1.30
N LYS A 78 1.74 15.36 1.12
CA LYS A 78 2.23 14.84 -0.16
C LYS A 78 1.37 13.69 -0.64
N ILE A 79 1.44 13.43 -1.95
CA ILE A 79 0.86 12.25 -2.56
C ILE A 79 1.96 11.20 -2.66
N GLU A 80 1.73 10.05 -2.06
CA GLU A 80 2.49 8.84 -2.35
C GLU A 80 1.84 8.16 -3.55
N SER A 81 2.65 7.98 -4.61
CA SER A 81 2.13 7.52 -5.89
C SER A 81 1.63 6.09 -5.84
N GLU A 82 0.67 5.83 -6.69
CA GLU A 82 0.11 4.50 -6.90
C GLU A 82 1.13 3.52 -7.48
N VAL A 83 0.90 2.24 -7.22
CA VAL A 83 1.64 1.14 -7.84
C VAL A 83 0.68 0.29 -8.66
N ARG A 84 1.00 0.10 -9.94
CA ARG A 84 0.24 -0.80 -10.80
C ARG A 84 0.47 -2.25 -10.38
N GLY A 85 -0.61 -2.98 -10.29
CA GLY A 85 -0.54 -4.42 -10.15
C GLY A 85 -0.14 -5.10 -11.44
N THR A 86 0.39 -6.31 -11.32
CA THR A 86 0.67 -7.19 -12.45
C THR A 86 -0.04 -8.52 -12.26
N ARG A 87 -0.55 -9.08 -13.32
CA ARG A 87 -1.16 -10.40 -13.33
C ARG A 87 -0.64 -11.20 -14.52
N LEU A 88 -0.33 -12.46 -14.30
CA LEU A 88 -0.01 -13.36 -15.39
C LEU A 88 -1.27 -13.51 -16.27
N SER A 89 -1.14 -13.20 -17.56
CA SER A 89 -2.18 -13.52 -18.52
C SER A 89 -2.11 -15.00 -18.86
N ALA A 90 -3.03 -15.81 -18.30
CA ALA A 90 -3.10 -17.24 -18.56
C ALA A 90 -3.16 -17.55 -20.06
N GLU A 91 -3.96 -16.77 -20.79
CA GLU A 91 -4.12 -16.91 -22.24
C GLU A 91 -2.81 -16.66 -22.99
N GLN A 92 -2.12 -15.57 -22.67
CA GLN A 92 -0.84 -15.24 -23.31
C GLN A 92 0.28 -16.22 -22.89
N PHE A 93 0.23 -16.72 -21.65
CA PHE A 93 1.15 -17.76 -21.20
C PHE A 93 0.95 -19.06 -21.98
N LYS A 94 -0.29 -19.51 -22.17
CA LYS A 94 -0.64 -20.68 -22.98
C LYS A 94 -0.20 -20.53 -24.42
N GLN A 95 -0.46 -19.37 -25.02
CA GLN A 95 -0.04 -19.07 -26.39
C GLN A 95 1.50 -19.05 -26.49
N GLY A 96 2.18 -18.47 -25.50
CA GLY A 96 3.63 -18.45 -25.42
C GLY A 96 4.21 -19.86 -25.35
N VAL A 97 3.69 -20.70 -24.45
CA VAL A 97 4.14 -22.10 -24.29
C VAL A 97 3.91 -22.89 -25.57
N GLY A 98 2.76 -22.73 -26.21
CA GLY A 98 2.42 -23.43 -27.47
C GLY A 98 3.21 -22.96 -28.69
N GLY A 99 3.73 -21.73 -28.66
CA GLY A 99 4.52 -21.15 -29.75
C GLY A 99 6.04 -21.34 -29.62
N VAL A 100 6.51 -21.90 -28.50
CA VAL A 100 7.95 -22.06 -28.28
C VAL A 100 8.52 -23.20 -29.15
N ARG A 101 9.62 -22.90 -29.81
CA ARG A 101 10.41 -23.92 -30.49
C ARG A 101 11.44 -24.49 -29.52
N TYR A 102 11.24 -25.74 -29.15
CA TYR A 102 12.09 -26.42 -28.20
C TYR A 102 13.39 -26.90 -28.85
N VAL A 103 14.53 -26.56 -28.23
CA VAL A 103 15.85 -27.01 -28.69
C VAL A 103 16.35 -28.08 -27.70
N LEU A 104 16.66 -29.26 -28.22
CA LEU A 104 17.19 -30.35 -27.40
C LEU A 104 18.61 -29.99 -26.88
N GLY A 105 18.78 -30.12 -25.55
CA GLY A 105 20.05 -29.89 -24.89
C GLY A 105 20.41 -28.43 -24.61
N GLY A 106 19.51 -27.49 -24.92
CA GLY A 106 19.67 -26.07 -24.64
C GLY A 106 18.59 -25.52 -23.66
N PRO A 107 18.83 -24.35 -23.04
CA PRO A 107 17.80 -23.69 -22.26
C PRO A 107 16.71 -23.17 -23.21
N THR A 108 15.48 -23.41 -22.83
CA THR A 108 14.32 -22.83 -23.54
C THR A 108 13.85 -21.62 -22.72
N THR A 109 13.87 -20.45 -23.31
CA THR A 109 13.41 -19.21 -22.69
C THR A 109 12.04 -18.87 -23.25
N LEU A 110 11.11 -18.57 -22.34
CA LEU A 110 9.77 -18.09 -22.65
C LEU A 110 9.64 -16.65 -22.15
N ASP A 111 9.35 -15.74 -23.06
CA ASP A 111 9.01 -14.37 -22.71
C ASP A 111 7.54 -14.31 -22.28
N VAL A 112 7.34 -14.14 -20.98
CA VAL A 112 6.01 -14.06 -20.37
C VAL A 112 5.58 -12.60 -20.33
N ARG A 113 4.39 -12.32 -20.87
CA ARG A 113 3.77 -11.00 -20.78
C ARG A 113 2.80 -10.95 -19.64
N PHE A 114 2.88 -9.86 -18.86
CA PHE A 114 1.96 -9.58 -17.77
C PHE A 114 0.88 -8.60 -18.23
N ALA A 115 -0.34 -8.83 -17.78
CA ALA A 115 -1.40 -7.84 -17.83
C ALA A 115 -1.24 -6.91 -16.61
N TYR A 116 -1.51 -5.63 -16.79
CA TYR A 116 -1.48 -4.66 -15.69
C TYR A 116 -2.89 -4.47 -15.13
N THR A 117 -2.96 -4.32 -13.82
CA THR A 117 -4.17 -3.90 -13.11
C THR A 117 -3.95 -2.48 -12.61
N ASP A 118 -4.74 -1.56 -13.11
CA ASP A 118 -4.68 -0.18 -12.65
C ASP A 118 -5.27 -0.07 -11.24
N PRO A 119 -4.69 0.76 -10.38
CA PRO A 119 -5.27 1.08 -9.07
C PRO A 119 -6.57 1.86 -9.25
N ALA A 120 -7.43 1.79 -8.24
CA ALA A 120 -8.71 2.51 -8.24
C ALA A 120 -8.52 4.02 -8.07
N ILE A 121 -7.49 4.44 -7.31
CA ILE A 121 -7.17 5.83 -7.05
C ILE A 121 -5.76 6.12 -7.57
N LYS A 122 -5.64 7.14 -8.41
CA LYS A 122 -4.37 7.60 -9.00
C LYS A 122 -3.90 8.89 -8.34
N SER A 123 -2.64 9.22 -8.51
CA SER A 123 -2.04 10.45 -7.97
C SER A 123 -2.78 11.70 -8.44
N ASP A 124 -3.20 11.75 -9.71
CA ASP A 124 -3.93 12.88 -10.28
C ASP A 124 -5.28 13.12 -9.61
N ASP A 125 -5.92 12.06 -9.13
CA ASP A 125 -7.21 12.12 -8.47
C ASP A 125 -7.13 12.80 -7.08
N LEU A 126 -5.94 12.77 -6.45
CA LEU A 126 -5.70 13.29 -5.10
C LEU A 126 -5.17 14.73 -5.07
N VAL A 127 -4.89 15.33 -6.22
CA VAL A 127 -4.27 16.68 -6.28
C VAL A 127 -5.11 17.71 -5.55
N THR A 128 -6.42 17.72 -5.77
CA THR A 128 -7.34 18.68 -5.13
C THR A 128 -7.34 18.53 -3.61
N LEU A 129 -7.49 17.28 -3.12
CA LEU A 129 -7.50 17.00 -1.68
C LEU A 129 -6.17 17.35 -1.01
N ARG A 130 -5.03 17.10 -1.69
CA ARG A 130 -3.71 17.53 -1.21
C ARG A 130 -3.64 19.04 -1.09
N ASP A 131 -4.12 19.77 -2.09
CA ASP A 131 -4.05 21.22 -2.11
C ASP A 131 -4.96 21.84 -1.05
N GLU A 132 -6.15 21.30 -0.84
CA GLU A 132 -7.05 21.68 0.26
C GLU A 132 -6.41 21.42 1.63
N ALA A 133 -5.82 20.26 1.83
CA ALA A 133 -5.13 19.95 3.09
C ALA A 133 -3.93 20.89 3.35
N ASN A 134 -3.15 21.22 2.32
CA ASN A 134 -2.06 22.17 2.45
C ASN A 134 -2.58 23.61 2.70
N GLN A 135 -3.73 24.00 2.14
CA GLN A 135 -4.36 25.28 2.46
C GLN A 135 -4.80 25.33 3.92
N ILE A 136 -5.28 24.23 4.50
CA ILE A 136 -5.59 24.14 5.93
C ILE A 136 -4.32 24.37 6.75
N ILE A 137 -3.22 23.69 6.41
CA ILE A 137 -1.93 23.81 7.10
C ILE A 137 -1.36 25.24 6.99
N ASP A 138 -1.63 25.94 5.90
CA ASP A 138 -1.18 27.32 5.68
C ASP A 138 -1.95 28.36 6.52
N ARG A 139 -3.09 27.97 7.11
CA ARG A 139 -3.84 28.86 7.99
C ARG A 139 -3.10 29.08 9.30
N GLN A 140 -3.08 30.32 9.75
CA GLN A 140 -2.56 30.64 11.08
C GLN A 140 -3.62 30.34 12.13
N VAL A 141 -3.38 29.30 12.93
CA VAL A 141 -4.24 28.94 14.06
C VAL A 141 -3.63 29.51 15.33
N VAL A 142 -4.39 30.32 16.06
CA VAL A 142 -4.00 30.86 17.36
C VAL A 142 -4.99 30.38 18.40
N LEU A 143 -4.49 29.65 19.38
CA LEU A 143 -5.29 29.23 20.53
C LEU A 143 -5.14 30.23 21.65
N GLY A 144 -6.23 30.86 22.08
CA GLY A 144 -6.23 31.91 23.09
C GLY A 144 -7.00 31.50 24.34
N PHE A 145 -6.43 31.79 25.52
CA PHE A 145 -7.15 31.74 26.78
C PHE A 145 -6.71 32.93 27.66
N GLU A 146 -7.64 33.81 27.97
CA GLU A 146 -7.37 35.08 28.70
C GLU A 146 -6.26 35.91 28.02
N GLN A 147 -5.08 35.97 28.61
CA GLN A 147 -3.93 36.70 28.06
C GLN A 147 -2.89 35.77 27.43
N ILE A 148 -3.15 34.47 27.38
CA ILE A 148 -2.26 33.47 26.80
C ILE A 148 -2.69 33.22 25.38
N ASN A 149 -1.77 33.41 24.45
CA ASN A 149 -1.99 33.09 23.02
C ASN A 149 -0.87 32.17 22.56
N GLU A 150 -1.23 30.99 22.11
CA GLU A 150 -0.30 30.01 21.52
C GLU A 150 -0.57 29.89 20.02
N VAL A 151 0.48 30.12 19.26
CA VAL A 151 0.43 29.96 17.80
C VAL A 151 0.73 28.50 17.49
N VAL A 152 -0.17 27.86 16.77
CA VAL A 152 0.06 26.49 16.26
C VAL A 152 0.93 26.60 15.01
N ASP A 153 2.10 26.00 15.03
CA ASP A 153 2.98 25.97 13.88
C ASP A 153 2.50 24.94 12.83
N ARG A 154 2.97 25.11 11.60
CA ARG A 154 2.59 24.28 10.46
C ARG A 154 2.84 22.78 10.68
N PRO A 155 4.02 22.34 11.17
CA PRO A 155 4.26 20.92 11.43
C PRO A 155 3.30 20.33 12.47
N THR A 156 2.97 21.09 13.51
CA THR A 156 1.99 20.67 14.52
C THR A 156 0.60 20.55 13.90
N LEU A 157 0.16 21.55 13.12
CA LEU A 157 -1.14 21.52 12.45
C LEU A 157 -1.22 20.37 11.45
N ALA A 158 -0.16 20.14 10.67
CA ALA A 158 -0.05 19.03 9.75
C ALA A 158 -0.18 17.67 10.48
N SER A 159 0.48 17.53 11.64
CA SER A 159 0.41 16.31 12.44
C SER A 159 -0.99 16.00 12.99
N TRP A 160 -1.87 16.99 13.06
CA TRP A 160 -3.26 16.81 13.49
C TRP A 160 -4.18 16.25 12.40
N LEU A 161 -3.75 16.34 11.13
CA LEU A 161 -4.55 15.85 10.02
C LEU A 161 -4.38 14.32 9.87
N LYS A 162 -5.50 13.64 9.67
CA LYS A 162 -5.58 12.22 9.36
C LYS A 162 -6.43 12.03 8.13
N PHE A 163 -5.93 11.22 7.21
CA PHE A 163 -6.64 10.84 5.99
C PHE A 163 -7.13 9.40 6.14
N ASN A 164 -8.44 9.23 6.17
CA ASN A 164 -9.07 7.91 6.17
C ASN A 164 -9.24 7.46 4.72
N GLN A 165 -8.30 6.67 4.22
CA GLN A 165 -8.22 6.24 2.82
C GLN A 165 -7.77 4.78 2.66
N ALA A 166 -7.72 4.02 3.75
CA ALA A 166 -7.37 2.61 3.69
C ALA A 166 -8.48 1.81 3.00
N GLU A 167 -8.11 1.01 2.00
CA GLU A 167 -9.03 0.11 1.27
C GLU A 167 -10.25 0.77 0.63
N VAL A 168 -10.15 2.06 0.30
CA VAL A 168 -11.22 2.77 -0.42
C VAL A 168 -11.10 2.55 -1.94
N ASP A 169 -12.23 2.48 -2.60
CA ASP A 169 -12.33 2.25 -4.05
C ASP A 169 -12.52 3.55 -4.85
N SER A 170 -12.73 4.67 -4.16
CA SER A 170 -13.04 5.96 -4.77
C SER A 170 -12.50 7.12 -3.94
N VAL A 171 -12.14 8.21 -4.60
CA VAL A 171 -11.70 9.46 -3.94
C VAL A 171 -12.81 10.02 -3.03
N ALA A 172 -14.08 9.81 -3.35
CA ALA A 172 -15.19 10.28 -2.55
C ALA A 172 -15.28 9.64 -1.15
N ASP A 173 -14.61 8.51 -0.96
CA ASP A 173 -14.55 7.80 0.32
C ASP A 173 -13.38 8.28 1.20
N ILE A 174 -12.52 9.16 0.67
CA ILE A 174 -11.40 9.71 1.42
C ILE A 174 -11.90 10.88 2.26
N THR A 175 -11.75 10.75 3.58
CA THR A 175 -12.10 11.81 4.52
C THR A 175 -10.88 12.35 5.24
N THR A 176 -10.89 13.66 5.46
CA THR A 176 -9.87 14.35 6.27
C THR A 176 -10.48 14.63 7.65
N GLU A 177 -9.81 14.18 8.68
CA GLU A 177 -10.25 14.33 10.06
C GLU A 177 -9.11 14.92 10.90
N LEU A 178 -9.50 15.64 11.98
CA LEU A 178 -8.55 16.04 13.00
C LEU A 178 -8.30 14.89 13.99
N GLN A 179 -7.05 14.63 14.29
CA GLN A 179 -6.65 13.71 15.36
C GLN A 179 -6.88 14.37 16.72
N GLY A 180 -8.10 14.26 17.26
CA GLY A 180 -8.49 14.90 18.50
C GLY A 180 -7.57 14.64 19.67
N GLU A 181 -6.96 13.46 19.71
CA GLU A 181 -5.99 13.08 20.76
C GLU A 181 -4.71 13.93 20.70
N MET A 182 -4.18 14.17 19.49
CA MET A 182 -3.00 15.02 19.29
C MET A 182 -3.30 16.47 19.63
N VAL A 183 -4.47 16.96 19.24
CA VAL A 183 -4.95 18.31 19.58
C VAL A 183 -5.10 18.44 21.10
N ALA A 184 -5.74 17.49 21.77
CA ALA A 184 -5.90 17.49 23.21
C ALA A 184 -4.55 17.51 23.95
N GLN A 185 -3.60 16.68 23.52
CA GLN A 185 -2.26 16.65 24.10
C GLN A 185 -1.56 18.02 23.98
N PHE A 186 -1.65 18.66 22.83
CA PHE A 186 -1.10 20.00 22.63
C PHE A 186 -1.74 21.03 23.57
N ILE A 187 -3.08 21.04 23.64
CA ILE A 187 -3.84 21.95 24.51
C ILE A 187 -3.45 21.75 25.96
N HIS A 188 -3.42 20.52 26.46
CA HIS A 188 -3.01 20.22 27.83
C HIS A 188 -1.56 20.64 28.10
N ALA A 189 -0.64 20.35 27.18
CA ALA A 189 0.77 20.72 27.34
C ALA A 189 0.98 22.23 27.43
N LYS A 190 0.16 23.04 26.73
CA LYS A 190 0.31 24.49 26.65
C LYS A 190 -0.49 25.24 27.71
N PHE A 191 -1.65 24.75 28.10
CA PHE A 191 -2.61 25.51 28.89
C PHE A 191 -2.82 24.98 30.31
N ASP A 192 -2.59 23.69 30.60
CA ASP A 192 -2.89 23.12 31.94
C ASP A 192 -2.21 23.89 33.07
N GLN A 193 -0.94 24.20 32.87
CA GLN A 193 -0.17 24.88 33.91
C GLN A 193 -0.73 26.26 34.30
N ALA A 194 -1.33 26.94 33.33
CA ALA A 194 -1.86 28.29 33.51
C ALA A 194 -3.34 28.32 33.85
N VAL A 195 -4.12 27.30 33.38
CA VAL A 195 -5.56 27.28 33.47
C VAL A 195 -6.07 26.43 34.62
N VAL A 196 -5.41 25.30 34.92
CA VAL A 196 -5.89 24.35 35.93
C VAL A 196 -5.74 24.91 37.35
N ILE A 197 -6.86 25.03 38.02
CA ILE A 197 -6.94 25.40 39.42
C ILE A 197 -7.58 24.24 40.18
N ALA A 198 -6.89 23.69 41.16
CA ALA A 198 -7.46 22.63 41.98
C ALA A 198 -8.69 23.13 42.76
N ALA A 199 -9.70 22.30 42.83
CA ALA A 199 -10.84 22.58 43.70
C ALA A 199 -10.40 22.66 45.16
N GLY A 200 -10.84 23.68 45.86
CA GLY A 200 -10.63 23.81 47.31
C GLY A 200 -11.59 22.92 48.09
N VAL A 201 -11.10 22.28 49.13
CA VAL A 201 -11.91 21.44 50.02
C VAL A 201 -12.70 22.34 50.97
N SER A 202 -13.96 22.02 51.24
CA SER A 202 -14.71 22.63 52.31
C SER A 202 -14.37 21.87 53.60
N ASN A 203 -13.89 22.61 54.60
CA ASN A 203 -13.59 22.05 55.91
C ASN A 203 -14.55 22.64 56.95
N VAL A 204 -15.16 21.77 57.77
CA VAL A 204 -16.00 22.15 58.88
C VAL A 204 -15.35 21.63 60.16
N TYR A 205 -15.05 22.52 61.08
CA TYR A 205 -14.50 22.19 62.37
C TYR A 205 -15.63 22.14 63.40
N LEU A 206 -15.76 20.97 64.03
CA LEU A 206 -16.79 20.73 65.03
C LEU A 206 -16.14 20.54 66.40
N THR A 207 -16.68 21.14 67.46
CA THR A 207 -16.37 20.84 68.84
C THR A 207 -17.64 20.46 69.57
N ASP A 208 -17.67 19.28 70.15
CA ASP A 208 -18.87 18.73 70.84
C ASP A 208 -20.12 18.72 69.93
N GLY A 209 -19.93 18.47 68.61
CA GLY A 209 -21.02 18.43 67.62
C GLY A 209 -21.50 19.81 67.16
N VAL A 210 -20.90 20.89 67.63
CA VAL A 210 -21.24 22.26 67.23
C VAL A 210 -20.20 22.80 66.27
N GLU A 211 -20.65 23.34 65.14
CA GLU A 211 -19.81 23.98 64.14
C GLU A 211 -19.08 25.19 64.76
N GLN A 212 -17.77 25.16 64.78
CA GLN A 212 -16.94 26.26 65.29
C GLN A 212 -16.43 27.16 64.17
N SER A 213 -16.04 26.55 63.07
CA SER A 213 -15.65 27.28 61.87
C SER A 213 -15.88 26.46 60.61
N ARG A 214 -16.07 27.18 59.53
CA ARG A 214 -16.24 26.63 58.20
C ARG A 214 -15.31 27.36 57.24
N THR A 215 -14.60 26.60 56.45
CA THR A 215 -13.91 27.14 55.26
C THR A 215 -14.66 26.63 54.04
N ASP A 216 -15.20 27.53 53.28
CA ASP A 216 -15.90 27.13 52.05
C ASP A 216 -14.95 26.61 51.00
N GLY A 217 -15.34 25.53 50.33
CA GLY A 217 -14.67 25.04 49.15
C GLY A 217 -14.75 26.04 48.00
N ARG A 218 -13.79 25.97 47.12
CA ARG A 218 -13.83 26.74 45.88
C ARG A 218 -13.86 25.80 44.69
N SER A 219 -14.57 26.21 43.65
CA SER A 219 -14.59 25.47 42.40
C SER A 219 -13.20 25.41 41.77
N GLY A 220 -12.81 24.26 41.30
CA GLY A 220 -11.63 24.10 40.45
C GLY A 220 -11.94 24.55 39.02
N ARG A 221 -10.89 24.70 38.26
CA ARG A 221 -10.95 25.00 36.82
C ARG A 221 -10.05 24.03 36.06
N ALA A 222 -10.50 23.51 34.94
CA ALA A 222 -9.75 22.62 34.08
C ALA A 222 -9.95 23.04 32.62
N VAL A 223 -9.06 22.60 31.77
CA VAL A 223 -9.15 22.83 30.32
C VAL A 223 -10.19 21.87 29.74
N ASP A 224 -11.13 22.40 28.96
CA ASP A 224 -12.09 21.62 28.17
C ASP A 224 -11.50 21.43 26.75
N ALA A 225 -10.69 20.39 26.60
CA ALA A 225 -10.07 20.07 25.34
C ALA A 225 -11.08 19.66 24.26
N SER A 226 -12.18 19.01 24.65
CA SER A 226 -13.21 18.56 23.67
C SER A 226 -13.84 19.76 22.97
N ARG A 227 -14.24 20.77 23.75
CA ARG A 227 -14.81 21.99 23.19
C ARG A 227 -13.83 22.76 22.30
N ALA A 228 -12.56 22.77 22.66
CA ALA A 228 -11.53 23.41 21.85
C ALA A 228 -11.30 22.65 20.52
N ILE A 229 -11.33 21.32 20.55
CA ILE A 229 -11.26 20.48 19.32
C ILE A 229 -12.41 20.80 18.39
N ASP A 230 -13.65 20.87 18.91
CA ASP A 230 -14.82 21.21 18.10
C ASP A 230 -14.67 22.59 17.44
N GLN A 231 -14.22 23.59 18.20
CA GLN A 231 -13.98 24.94 17.67
C GLN A 231 -12.87 24.98 16.61
N ILE A 232 -11.78 24.22 16.78
CA ILE A 232 -10.72 24.12 15.80
C ILE A 232 -11.25 23.44 14.54
N SER A 233 -12.01 22.37 14.70
CA SER A 233 -12.60 21.63 13.56
C SER A 233 -13.57 22.49 12.75
N GLU A 234 -14.31 23.40 13.41
CA GLU A 234 -15.22 24.32 12.73
C GLU A 234 -14.48 25.49 12.02
N ALA A 235 -13.30 25.83 12.52
CA ALA A 235 -12.49 26.92 11.96
C ALA A 235 -11.60 26.51 10.78
N LEU A 236 -11.31 25.23 10.62
CA LEU A 236 -10.47 24.66 9.57
C LEU A 236 -11.26 24.24 8.33
#